data_b04e271df32cb5d7ef852ac764b7af84
#
_entry.id   b04e271df32cb5d7ef852ac764b7af84
#
_cell.length_a   1.000
_cell.length_b   1.000
_cell.length_c   1.000
_cell.angle_alpha   90.00
_cell.angle_beta   90.00
_cell.angle_gamma   90.00
#
_symmetry.space_group_name_H-M   'P 1'
#
loop_
_entity.id
_entity.type
_entity.pdbx_description
1 polymer ?
#
loop_
_entity_poly.entity_id
_entity_poly.type
_entity_poly.pdbx_seq_one_letter_code
_entity_poly.pdbx_strand_id
1 'polypeptide(L)'
;MSSAKPLRLPPNFTEDRFSEFISRAGNLCGHENIRIVSSAEELVDGDYMNPCKAHDMHAIYDRDFFVASAVICPRDVPNVQGIVRLANEFCMPIWPYSAGRNTGYGGSAPRVSGSIALDLGTHMNKVLDVNIDGAFALVEPGVTFMQLHDYLEENNLRDHLWLDVPDLGGGSIIGNAVERGVGYTPYGDHWMMHCGLEIILPNGELIRTGMGALPEPGADKSLRPDEQKGNRCWQLFNYGFGPYNDGIFTQSSLGIIVKMGIWLMPNPGGYQAYMITFPRDDDLSAIQMVLQNVPTLRHILLDAAVAGNKASYTDKNGPLNDQEIDAIAKKLDLGRWNFYGAVYGPEPVRNVLLDVIKKSFLAIPGAKFWLPEDRSEPYSVLHTRAKTLQGIPSLDELRWVSWMPNGAHLFFSPITKISGKDANLQYEITKRRCAEAGLDFIGTFTIGMRDMHHIVCIVFNREDPVQRQNARWLIRTLIRDCAEHGWGEYRTHIALMDQIAATYSFNDNAQMKLNETIKNALDPNGILAPGKNGIWPQSYSKSEWELGEEETLIKKPSL
;
A
#
# COMPACT_ATOMS: atom_id res chain seq x y z
N MET A 1 -8.33 -33.86 -16.90
CA MET A 1 -7.63 -32.67 -16.44
C MET A 1 -6.14 -33.00 -16.43
N SER A 2 -5.28 -32.14 -16.96
CA SER A 2 -3.82 -32.33 -16.93
C SER A 2 -3.40 -32.49 -15.48
N SER A 3 -2.56 -33.48 -15.17
CA SER A 3 -1.96 -33.73 -13.86
C SER A 3 -0.87 -32.69 -13.53
N ALA A 4 -1.20 -31.39 -13.64
CA ALA A 4 -0.27 -30.35 -13.30
C ALA A 4 0.02 -30.41 -11.79
N LYS A 5 1.29 -30.60 -11.46
CA LYS A 5 1.77 -30.57 -10.08
C LYS A 5 2.10 -29.14 -9.69
N PRO A 6 1.82 -28.72 -8.44
CA PRO A 6 2.21 -27.40 -8.00
C PRO A 6 3.74 -27.29 -7.88
N LEU A 7 4.30 -26.10 -8.15
CA LEU A 7 5.72 -25.81 -7.94
C LEU A 7 6.12 -26.01 -6.46
N ARG A 8 5.21 -25.65 -5.56
CA ARG A 8 5.33 -25.84 -4.10
C ARG A 8 4.04 -26.40 -3.54
N LEU A 9 4.12 -27.49 -2.79
CA LEU A 9 3.00 -27.98 -1.99
C LEU A 9 2.83 -27.14 -0.72
N PRO A 10 1.61 -26.98 -0.22
CA PRO A 10 1.39 -26.43 1.12
C PRO A 10 2.10 -27.26 2.19
N PRO A 11 2.46 -26.65 3.34
CA PRO A 11 3.03 -27.39 4.46
C PRO A 11 2.14 -28.57 4.87
N ASN A 12 2.76 -29.73 5.10
CA ASN A 12 2.09 -30.96 5.52
C ASN A 12 1.07 -31.54 4.51
N PHE A 13 1.16 -31.20 3.22
CA PHE A 13 0.32 -31.75 2.18
C PHE A 13 1.06 -32.78 1.32
N THR A 14 0.33 -33.86 0.97
CA THR A 14 0.69 -34.76 -0.12
C THR A 14 0.03 -34.29 -1.42
N GLU A 15 0.52 -34.78 -2.57
CA GLU A 15 -0.09 -34.49 -3.88
C GLU A 15 -1.57 -34.93 -3.95
N ASP A 16 -1.90 -36.10 -3.39
CA ASP A 16 -3.27 -36.62 -3.37
C ASP A 16 -4.20 -35.71 -2.55
N ARG A 17 -3.77 -35.32 -1.37
CA ARG A 17 -4.55 -34.42 -0.50
C ARG A 17 -4.74 -33.02 -1.11
N PHE A 18 -3.70 -32.52 -1.79
CA PHE A 18 -3.79 -31.28 -2.54
C PHE A 18 -4.79 -31.41 -3.71
N SER A 19 -4.70 -32.48 -4.48
CA SER A 19 -5.59 -32.76 -5.63
C SER A 19 -7.05 -32.90 -5.19
N GLU A 20 -7.31 -33.54 -4.05
CA GLU A 20 -8.64 -33.61 -3.46
C GLU A 20 -9.17 -32.21 -3.08
N PHE A 21 -8.36 -31.39 -2.41
CA PHE A 21 -8.73 -30.00 -2.09
C PHE A 21 -9.08 -29.20 -3.35
N ILE A 22 -8.23 -29.24 -4.37
CA ILE A 22 -8.44 -28.53 -5.65
C ILE A 22 -9.72 -29.01 -6.36
N SER A 23 -9.97 -30.30 -6.37
CA SER A 23 -11.19 -30.85 -6.97
C SER A 23 -12.44 -30.35 -6.25
N ARG A 24 -12.44 -30.38 -4.92
CA ARG A 24 -13.58 -29.90 -4.11
C ARG A 24 -13.74 -28.37 -4.21
N ALA A 25 -12.65 -27.59 -4.25
CA ALA A 25 -12.71 -26.16 -4.49
C ALA A 25 -13.29 -25.86 -5.88
N GLY A 26 -12.92 -26.63 -6.90
CA GLY A 26 -13.50 -26.50 -8.25
C GLY A 26 -15.01 -26.76 -8.30
N ASN A 27 -15.52 -27.66 -7.47
CA ASN A 27 -16.97 -27.86 -7.34
C ASN A 27 -17.70 -26.67 -6.68
N LEU A 28 -16.99 -25.85 -5.89
CA LEU A 28 -17.56 -24.67 -5.23
C LEU A 28 -17.57 -23.44 -6.14
N CYS A 29 -16.45 -23.16 -6.82
CA CYS A 29 -16.28 -21.90 -7.55
C CYS A 29 -16.16 -22.06 -9.08
N GLY A 30 -16.17 -23.30 -9.59
CA GLY A 30 -15.88 -23.62 -10.99
C GLY A 30 -14.40 -23.95 -11.21
N HIS A 31 -14.12 -25.03 -11.91
CA HIS A 31 -12.75 -25.49 -12.17
C HIS A 31 -11.95 -24.50 -13.04
N GLU A 32 -12.64 -23.73 -13.88
CA GLU A 32 -12.05 -22.67 -14.71
C GLU A 32 -11.52 -21.48 -13.89
N ASN A 33 -11.94 -21.36 -12.65
CA ASN A 33 -11.50 -20.32 -11.72
C ASN A 33 -10.32 -20.75 -10.84
N ILE A 34 -9.70 -21.90 -11.17
CA ILE A 34 -8.53 -22.41 -10.45
C ILE A 34 -7.36 -22.57 -11.42
N ARG A 35 -6.23 -21.96 -11.05
CA ARG A 35 -4.96 -22.11 -11.76
C ARG A 35 -3.91 -22.67 -10.81
N ILE A 36 -3.34 -23.82 -11.15
CA ILE A 36 -2.20 -24.40 -10.42
C ILE A 36 -0.93 -23.70 -10.89
N VAL A 37 -0.08 -23.27 -9.96
CA VAL A 37 1.22 -22.67 -10.26
C VAL A 37 2.24 -23.81 -10.36
N SER A 38 2.62 -24.18 -11.58
CA SER A 38 3.45 -25.36 -11.87
C SER A 38 4.90 -25.04 -12.24
N SER A 39 5.21 -23.78 -12.58
CA SER A 39 6.56 -23.35 -12.93
C SER A 39 6.84 -21.90 -12.52
N ALA A 40 8.13 -21.55 -12.39
CA ALA A 40 8.55 -20.19 -12.08
C ALA A 40 8.33 -19.19 -13.23
N GLU A 41 8.20 -19.67 -14.47
CA GLU A 41 7.89 -18.83 -15.63
C GLU A 41 6.47 -18.25 -15.54
N GLU A 42 5.56 -18.89 -14.81
CA GLU A 42 4.22 -18.38 -14.54
C GLU A 42 4.22 -17.20 -13.56
N LEU A 43 5.33 -16.99 -12.85
CA LEU A 43 5.53 -15.94 -11.85
C LEU A 43 6.19 -14.71 -12.51
N VAL A 44 5.72 -14.32 -13.67
CA VAL A 44 6.28 -13.18 -14.40
C VAL A 44 5.94 -11.91 -13.63
N ASP A 45 6.95 -11.09 -13.39
CA ASP A 45 6.81 -9.68 -13.00
C ASP A 45 5.99 -9.00 -14.09
N GLY A 46 4.74 -8.85 -13.80
CA GLY A 46 3.85 -8.57 -14.87
C GLY A 46 3.66 -7.13 -15.16
N ASP A 47 2.97 -6.95 -16.21
CA ASP A 47 2.13 -5.83 -16.49
C ASP A 47 1.32 -5.49 -15.22
N TYR A 48 1.68 -4.40 -14.54
CA TYR A 48 0.97 -3.89 -13.36
C TYR A 48 -0.52 -3.66 -13.61
N MET A 49 -0.94 -3.67 -14.86
CA MET A 49 -2.33 -3.57 -15.29
C MET A 49 -3.03 -4.93 -15.35
N ASN A 50 -2.31 -6.05 -15.21
CA ASN A 50 -2.90 -7.38 -15.32
C ASN A 50 -2.95 -8.08 -13.95
N PRO A 51 -4.11 -8.10 -13.26
CA PRO A 51 -4.27 -8.72 -11.96
C PRO A 51 -4.03 -10.24 -11.97
N CYS A 52 -4.11 -10.90 -13.13
CA CYS A 52 -3.89 -12.35 -13.24
C CYS A 52 -2.41 -12.74 -13.21
N LYS A 53 -1.47 -11.80 -13.23
CA LYS A 53 -0.03 -12.03 -13.13
C LYS A 53 0.52 -11.71 -11.74
N ALA A 54 -0.09 -12.23 -10.75
CA ALA A 54 -0.21 -11.69 -9.43
C ALA A 54 0.91 -12.04 -8.42
N HIS A 55 2.06 -12.56 -8.81
CA HIS A 55 3.16 -12.87 -7.89
C HIS A 55 4.35 -11.93 -8.09
N ASP A 56 4.07 -10.63 -8.12
CA ASP A 56 5.11 -9.63 -8.19
C ASP A 56 5.73 -9.42 -6.80
N MET A 57 6.83 -10.10 -6.56
CA MET A 57 7.68 -9.94 -5.37
C MET A 57 8.65 -8.77 -5.50
N HIS A 58 8.70 -8.10 -6.68
CA HIS A 58 9.86 -7.29 -7.04
C HIS A 58 11.18 -7.93 -6.65
N ALA A 59 11.23 -9.25 -6.73
CA ALA A 59 12.35 -10.16 -6.77
C ALA A 59 13.54 -9.82 -5.84
N ILE A 60 13.28 -9.46 -4.61
CA ILE A 60 14.34 -9.41 -3.58
C ILE A 60 14.81 -10.81 -3.19
N TYR A 61 14.01 -11.83 -3.49
CA TYR A 61 14.33 -13.26 -3.41
C TYR A 61 14.19 -13.94 -4.78
N ASP A 62 14.53 -15.20 -4.88
CA ASP A 62 14.29 -15.97 -6.11
C ASP A 62 12.79 -16.18 -6.33
N ARG A 63 12.38 -16.29 -7.61
CA ARG A 63 10.96 -16.29 -8.01
C ARG A 63 10.13 -17.38 -7.34
N ASP A 64 10.72 -18.51 -7.02
CA ASP A 64 10.04 -19.65 -6.39
C ASP A 64 10.06 -19.63 -4.85
N PHE A 65 10.60 -18.58 -4.24
CA PHE A 65 10.76 -18.50 -2.78
C PHE A 65 9.42 -18.29 -2.05
N PHE A 66 8.66 -17.25 -2.43
CA PHE A 66 7.32 -16.97 -1.90
C PHE A 66 6.27 -17.28 -2.97
N VAL A 67 5.91 -18.54 -3.14
CA VAL A 67 5.04 -18.96 -4.23
C VAL A 67 3.78 -19.64 -3.71
N ALA A 68 2.64 -19.34 -4.33
CA ALA A 68 1.40 -20.08 -4.08
C ALA A 68 1.43 -21.45 -4.81
N SER A 69 0.74 -22.45 -4.26
CA SER A 69 0.51 -23.71 -4.95
C SER A 69 -0.52 -23.59 -6.08
N ALA A 70 -1.55 -22.79 -5.84
CA ALA A 70 -2.59 -22.45 -6.81
C ALA A 70 -3.21 -21.09 -6.52
N VAL A 71 -3.85 -20.52 -7.54
CA VAL A 71 -4.71 -19.33 -7.43
C VAL A 71 -6.15 -19.75 -7.60
N ILE A 72 -7.02 -19.35 -6.69
CA ILE A 72 -8.47 -19.57 -6.74
C ILE A 72 -9.18 -18.22 -6.82
N CYS A 73 -10.06 -18.05 -7.81
CA CYS A 73 -10.83 -16.82 -8.06
C CYS A 73 -12.31 -17.05 -7.70
N PRO A 74 -12.75 -16.80 -6.46
CA PRO A 74 -14.15 -16.93 -6.08
C PRO A 74 -15.01 -15.90 -6.79
N ARG A 75 -16.25 -16.25 -7.12
CA ARG A 75 -17.16 -15.37 -7.87
C ARG A 75 -18.00 -14.48 -6.97
N ASP A 76 -18.23 -14.90 -5.73
CA ASP A 76 -19.14 -14.25 -4.79
C ASP A 76 -18.82 -14.61 -3.34
N VAL A 77 -19.52 -14.01 -2.41
CA VAL A 77 -19.38 -14.23 -0.97
C VAL A 77 -19.60 -15.70 -0.57
N PRO A 78 -20.65 -16.41 -1.06
CA PRO A 78 -20.83 -17.84 -0.80
C PRO A 78 -19.65 -18.71 -1.22
N ASN A 79 -19.02 -18.43 -2.37
CA ASN A 79 -17.83 -19.15 -2.80
C ASN A 79 -16.66 -18.94 -1.81
N VAL A 80 -16.42 -17.69 -1.36
CA VAL A 80 -15.38 -17.41 -0.35
C VAL A 80 -15.68 -18.17 0.93
N GLN A 81 -16.92 -18.13 1.43
CA GLN A 81 -17.34 -18.87 2.63
C GLN A 81 -17.12 -20.39 2.47
N GLY A 82 -17.46 -20.94 1.30
CA GLY A 82 -17.26 -22.36 0.98
C GLY A 82 -15.78 -22.75 1.00
N ILE A 83 -14.93 -21.94 0.36
CA ILE A 83 -13.48 -22.15 0.31
C ILE A 83 -12.85 -22.04 1.72
N VAL A 84 -13.26 -21.07 2.53
CA VAL A 84 -12.79 -20.93 3.92
C VAL A 84 -13.15 -22.17 4.76
N ARG A 85 -14.38 -22.68 4.66
CA ARG A 85 -14.79 -23.91 5.36
C ARG A 85 -14.00 -25.13 4.87
N LEU A 86 -13.80 -25.24 3.56
CA LEU A 86 -12.97 -26.29 2.98
C LEU A 86 -11.52 -26.21 3.45
N ALA A 87 -10.96 -24.99 3.51
CA ALA A 87 -9.62 -24.76 4.04
C ALA A 87 -9.49 -25.21 5.51
N ASN A 88 -10.51 -24.96 6.33
CA ASN A 88 -10.55 -25.48 7.72
C ASN A 88 -10.55 -27.01 7.78
N GLU A 89 -11.34 -27.67 6.95
CA GLU A 89 -11.40 -29.13 6.91
C GLU A 89 -10.04 -29.75 6.56
N PHE A 90 -9.30 -29.10 5.67
CA PHE A 90 -7.98 -29.57 5.22
C PHE A 90 -6.81 -28.99 6.00
N CYS A 91 -7.01 -28.02 6.87
CA CYS A 91 -5.95 -27.15 7.42
C CYS A 91 -5.09 -26.53 6.30
N MET A 92 -5.73 -26.10 5.23
CA MET A 92 -5.08 -25.52 4.05
C MET A 92 -4.78 -24.04 4.28
N PRO A 93 -3.53 -23.56 4.24
CA PRO A 93 -3.25 -22.14 4.33
C PRO A 93 -3.74 -21.40 3.07
N ILE A 94 -4.50 -20.34 3.27
CA ILE A 94 -5.01 -19.47 2.21
C ILE A 94 -4.48 -18.03 2.41
N TRP A 95 -4.14 -17.37 1.30
CA TRP A 95 -3.64 -16.01 1.28
C TRP A 95 -4.56 -15.14 0.43
N PRO A 96 -5.53 -14.44 1.04
CA PRO A 96 -6.44 -13.58 0.30
C PRO A 96 -5.76 -12.29 -0.13
N TYR A 97 -6.09 -11.84 -1.34
CA TYR A 97 -5.74 -10.53 -1.84
C TYR A 97 -6.88 -9.95 -2.69
N SER A 98 -6.90 -8.64 -2.86
CA SER A 98 -7.89 -7.92 -3.67
C SER A 98 -7.47 -7.90 -5.14
N ALA A 99 -6.69 -6.90 -5.59
CA ALA A 99 -6.20 -6.82 -6.97
C ALA A 99 -4.77 -7.35 -7.16
N GLY A 100 -4.11 -7.81 -6.09
CA GLY A 100 -2.76 -8.38 -6.15
C GLY A 100 -1.64 -7.39 -6.49
N ARG A 101 -1.91 -6.08 -6.40
CA ARG A 101 -0.98 -5.02 -6.82
C ARG A 101 -0.34 -4.30 -5.63
N ASN A 102 0.15 -5.06 -4.67
CA ASN A 102 0.85 -4.53 -3.51
C ASN A 102 2.31 -4.22 -3.87
N THR A 103 2.47 -3.30 -4.82
CA THR A 103 3.71 -2.97 -5.52
C THR A 103 4.77 -2.47 -4.53
N GLY A 104 5.96 -3.07 -4.55
CA GLY A 104 7.04 -2.79 -3.60
C GLY A 104 6.91 -3.44 -2.23
N TYR A 105 5.82 -4.22 -1.99
CA TYR A 105 5.55 -4.88 -0.72
C TYR A 105 5.32 -6.40 -0.83
N GLY A 106 5.53 -6.97 -2.01
CA GLY A 106 5.45 -8.41 -2.24
C GLY A 106 4.24 -8.87 -3.07
N GLY A 107 3.50 -7.95 -3.69
CA GLY A 107 2.38 -8.27 -4.60
C GLY A 107 1.31 -9.12 -3.94
N SER A 108 0.94 -10.22 -4.59
CA SER A 108 -0.03 -11.22 -4.08
C SER A 108 0.63 -12.47 -3.49
N ALA A 109 1.95 -12.48 -3.37
CA ALA A 109 2.69 -13.64 -2.90
C ALA A 109 2.37 -13.95 -1.42
N PRO A 110 2.22 -15.24 -1.04
CA PRO A 110 1.96 -15.64 0.33
C PRO A 110 3.23 -15.65 1.17
N ARG A 111 3.12 -15.34 2.47
CA ARG A 111 4.24 -15.46 3.41
C ARG A 111 4.66 -16.92 3.63
N VAL A 112 3.71 -17.83 3.62
CA VAL A 112 3.97 -19.29 3.67
C VAL A 112 3.87 -19.83 2.27
N SER A 113 5.00 -20.27 1.73
CA SER A 113 5.09 -20.85 0.38
C SER A 113 4.20 -22.09 0.26
N GLY A 114 3.53 -22.22 -0.88
CA GLY A 114 2.56 -23.30 -1.12
C GLY A 114 1.13 -23.00 -0.62
N SER A 115 0.87 -21.88 0.05
CA SER A 115 -0.50 -21.45 0.37
C SER A 115 -1.34 -21.31 -0.90
N ILE A 116 -2.65 -21.46 -0.79
CA ILE A 116 -3.58 -21.06 -1.85
C ILE A 116 -3.67 -19.54 -1.90
N ALA A 117 -3.37 -18.94 -3.02
CA ALA A 117 -3.67 -17.54 -3.27
C ALA A 117 -5.16 -17.37 -3.61
N LEU A 118 -5.89 -16.60 -2.82
CA LEU A 118 -7.32 -16.37 -3.00
C LEU A 118 -7.53 -14.99 -3.64
N ASP A 119 -7.76 -15.00 -4.96
CA ASP A 119 -7.97 -13.79 -5.76
C ASP A 119 -9.42 -13.33 -5.68
N LEU A 120 -9.69 -12.37 -4.81
CA LEU A 120 -11.03 -11.81 -4.64
C LEU A 120 -11.40 -10.85 -5.78
N GLY A 121 -10.40 -10.21 -6.41
CA GLY A 121 -10.62 -9.08 -7.30
C GLY A 121 -11.03 -9.46 -8.72
N THR A 122 -10.73 -10.68 -9.18
CA THR A 122 -11.07 -11.07 -10.55
C THR A 122 -12.58 -11.03 -10.84
N HIS A 123 -13.42 -11.44 -9.89
CA HIS A 123 -14.87 -11.49 -10.08
C HIS A 123 -15.65 -10.54 -9.16
N MET A 124 -15.12 -10.24 -7.97
CA MET A 124 -15.74 -9.35 -7.00
C MET A 124 -15.18 -7.94 -7.17
N ASN A 125 -15.60 -7.23 -8.21
CA ASN A 125 -15.04 -5.94 -8.64
C ASN A 125 -16.09 -4.88 -8.98
N LYS A 126 -17.24 -4.92 -8.32
CA LYS A 126 -18.36 -4.01 -8.57
C LYS A 126 -18.36 -2.83 -7.60
N VAL A 127 -18.65 -1.64 -8.12
CA VAL A 127 -19.13 -0.51 -7.33
C VAL A 127 -20.61 -0.80 -7.03
N LEU A 128 -20.92 -1.04 -5.76
CA LEU A 128 -22.25 -1.53 -5.33
C LEU A 128 -23.23 -0.39 -5.08
N ASP A 129 -22.72 0.74 -4.57
CA ASP A 129 -23.52 1.94 -4.30
C ASP A 129 -22.61 3.18 -4.30
N VAL A 130 -23.14 4.31 -4.73
CA VAL A 130 -22.55 5.65 -4.55
C VAL A 130 -23.65 6.60 -4.09
N ASN A 131 -23.46 7.18 -2.93
CA ASN A 131 -24.44 8.07 -2.32
C ASN A 131 -23.91 9.51 -2.28
N ILE A 132 -24.57 10.41 -2.98
CA ILE A 132 -24.17 11.82 -3.06
C ILE A 132 -24.40 12.53 -1.72
N ASP A 133 -25.54 12.31 -1.08
CA ASP A 133 -25.92 13.01 0.16
C ASP A 133 -25.01 12.61 1.33
N GLY A 134 -24.65 11.32 1.39
CA GLY A 134 -23.72 10.78 2.40
C GLY A 134 -22.25 10.85 2.00
N ALA A 135 -21.95 11.24 0.78
CA ALA A 135 -20.60 11.30 0.21
C ALA A 135 -19.78 10.02 0.45
N PHE A 136 -20.32 8.86 0.05
CA PHE A 136 -19.62 7.58 0.15
C PHE A 136 -19.84 6.69 -1.08
N ALA A 137 -18.97 5.71 -1.24
CA ALA A 137 -19.16 4.56 -2.11
C ALA A 137 -19.09 3.26 -1.30
N LEU A 138 -19.84 2.23 -1.72
CA LEU A 138 -19.72 0.85 -1.24
C LEU A 138 -19.12 0.01 -2.36
N VAL A 139 -18.01 -0.68 -2.10
CA VAL A 139 -17.23 -1.37 -3.12
C VAL A 139 -16.89 -2.81 -2.74
N GLU A 140 -16.68 -3.65 -3.76
CA GLU A 140 -16.11 -4.99 -3.65
C GLU A 140 -14.57 -4.98 -3.71
N PRO A 141 -13.87 -6.07 -3.32
CA PRO A 141 -12.40 -6.10 -3.18
C PRO A 141 -11.61 -5.73 -4.44
N GLY A 142 -12.12 -6.08 -5.62
CA GLY A 142 -11.44 -5.86 -6.90
C GLY A 142 -11.55 -4.43 -7.43
N VAL A 143 -12.41 -3.58 -6.85
CA VAL A 143 -12.57 -2.21 -7.34
C VAL A 143 -11.29 -1.42 -7.09
N THR A 144 -10.69 -0.93 -8.18
CA THR A 144 -9.51 -0.08 -8.14
C THR A 144 -9.88 1.40 -8.06
N PHE A 145 -8.91 2.25 -7.68
CA PHE A 145 -9.13 3.70 -7.72
C PHE A 145 -9.46 4.19 -9.13
N MET A 146 -8.86 3.60 -10.18
CA MET A 146 -9.20 3.91 -11.56
C MET A 146 -10.65 3.56 -11.87
N GLN A 147 -11.10 2.36 -11.54
CA GLN A 147 -12.48 1.93 -11.81
C GLN A 147 -13.52 2.77 -11.07
N LEU A 148 -13.28 3.15 -9.80
CA LEU A 148 -14.21 4.04 -9.11
C LEU A 148 -14.19 5.45 -9.69
N HIS A 149 -13.02 5.97 -10.07
CA HIS A 149 -12.93 7.26 -10.75
C HIS A 149 -13.73 7.25 -12.07
N ASP A 150 -13.51 6.24 -12.91
CA ASP A 150 -14.22 6.09 -14.19
C ASP A 150 -15.74 5.95 -13.96
N TYR A 151 -16.15 5.19 -12.94
CA TYR A 151 -17.56 5.09 -12.56
C TYR A 151 -18.16 6.45 -12.19
N LEU A 152 -17.43 7.28 -11.44
CA LEU A 152 -17.90 8.63 -11.07
C LEU A 152 -18.01 9.53 -12.31
N GLU A 153 -17.08 9.44 -13.26
CA GLU A 153 -17.12 10.19 -14.52
C GLU A 153 -18.32 9.74 -15.40
N GLU A 154 -18.44 8.45 -15.66
CA GLU A 154 -19.47 7.87 -16.53
C GLU A 154 -20.89 8.13 -16.03
N ASN A 155 -21.08 8.26 -14.71
CA ASN A 155 -22.37 8.55 -14.09
C ASN A 155 -22.57 10.03 -13.77
N ASN A 156 -21.70 10.94 -14.22
CA ASN A 156 -21.75 12.39 -13.97
C ASN A 156 -21.77 12.75 -12.47
N LEU A 157 -21.06 11.98 -11.65
CA LEU A 157 -20.98 12.18 -10.19
C LEU A 157 -19.79 13.05 -9.76
N ARG A 158 -18.82 13.29 -10.63
CA ARG A 158 -17.62 14.09 -10.35
C ARG A 158 -17.92 15.55 -10.02
N ASP A 159 -19.03 16.08 -10.49
CA ASP A 159 -19.48 17.42 -10.12
C ASP A 159 -19.92 17.52 -8.65
N HIS A 160 -20.19 16.38 -8.01
CA HIS A 160 -20.63 16.27 -6.62
C HIS A 160 -19.56 15.69 -5.69
N LEU A 161 -18.81 14.69 -6.17
CA LEU A 161 -17.95 13.85 -5.35
C LEU A 161 -16.55 13.69 -5.99
N TRP A 162 -15.51 13.80 -5.18
CA TRP A 162 -14.15 13.51 -5.56
C TRP A 162 -13.63 12.30 -4.79
N LEU A 163 -12.87 11.46 -5.47
CA LEU A 163 -12.16 10.34 -4.87
C LEU A 163 -10.79 10.83 -4.40
N ASP A 164 -10.34 10.46 -3.20
CA ASP A 164 -8.93 10.55 -2.86
C ASP A 164 -8.16 9.37 -3.50
N VAL A 165 -6.95 9.60 -3.97
CA VAL A 165 -6.17 8.60 -4.69
C VAL A 165 -4.72 8.54 -4.21
N PRO A 166 -4.12 7.33 -4.16
CA PRO A 166 -2.69 7.16 -3.92
C PRO A 166 -1.87 7.50 -5.17
N ASP A 167 -0.56 7.50 -5.04
CA ASP A 167 0.37 7.70 -6.15
C ASP A 167 0.17 6.69 -7.31
N LEU A 168 -0.22 5.47 -6.97
CA LEU A 168 -0.49 4.40 -7.93
C LEU A 168 -1.95 4.00 -7.92
N GLY A 169 -2.74 4.59 -8.79
CA GLY A 169 -4.20 4.41 -8.87
C GLY A 169 -4.68 3.05 -9.38
N GLY A 170 -3.77 2.14 -9.78
CA GLY A 170 -4.13 0.79 -10.24
C GLY A 170 -4.41 -0.20 -9.12
N GLY A 171 -4.18 0.16 -7.86
CA GLY A 171 -4.46 -0.67 -6.69
C GLY A 171 -5.94 -0.71 -6.30
N SER A 172 -6.32 -1.71 -5.52
CA SER A 172 -7.66 -1.83 -4.94
C SER A 172 -7.88 -0.80 -3.83
N ILE A 173 -9.07 -0.22 -3.77
CA ILE A 173 -9.49 0.69 -2.70
C ILE A 173 -9.47 -0.05 -1.34
N ILE A 174 -10.10 -1.23 -1.25
CA ILE A 174 -10.10 -2.04 -0.02
C ILE A 174 -8.66 -2.41 0.36
N GLY A 175 -7.88 -2.97 -0.59
CA GLY A 175 -6.51 -3.39 -0.32
C GLY A 175 -5.62 -2.24 0.17
N ASN A 176 -5.76 -1.05 -0.42
CA ASN A 176 -5.00 0.12 0.00
C ASN A 176 -5.43 0.61 1.39
N ALA A 177 -6.74 0.76 1.65
CA ALA A 177 -7.26 1.25 2.92
C ALA A 177 -6.89 0.31 4.08
N VAL A 178 -7.07 -1.01 3.93
CA VAL A 178 -6.75 -1.97 5.01
C VAL A 178 -5.26 -2.15 5.26
N GLU A 179 -4.41 -1.81 4.29
CA GLU A 179 -2.96 -1.72 4.47
C GLU A 179 -2.50 -0.29 4.88
N ARG A 180 -3.44 0.57 5.30
CA ARG A 180 -3.18 1.94 5.76
C ARG A 180 -2.47 2.79 4.72
N GLY A 181 -2.90 2.65 3.45
CA GLY A 181 -2.43 3.48 2.36
C GLY A 181 -2.89 4.93 2.53
N VAL A 182 -2.18 5.82 1.86
CA VAL A 182 -2.43 7.25 1.93
C VAL A 182 -2.68 7.83 0.55
N GLY A 183 -3.45 8.91 0.51
CA GLY A 183 -3.61 9.80 -0.61
C GLY A 183 -3.28 11.24 -0.23
N TYR A 184 -3.65 12.22 -1.05
CA TYR A 184 -3.08 13.56 -0.96
C TYR A 184 -4.10 14.70 -0.94
N THR A 185 -5.40 14.39 -0.93
CA THR A 185 -6.45 15.36 -0.62
C THR A 185 -6.68 15.43 0.90
N PRO A 186 -7.55 16.30 1.41
CA PRO A 186 -7.94 16.27 2.83
C PRO A 186 -8.52 14.93 3.32
N TYR A 187 -8.88 14.02 2.41
CA TYR A 187 -9.38 12.67 2.69
C TYR A 187 -8.28 11.59 2.57
N GLY A 188 -7.02 11.98 2.62
CA GLY A 188 -5.86 11.14 2.31
C GLY A 188 -5.50 10.04 3.31
N ASP A 189 -6.10 9.97 4.50
CA ASP A 189 -5.97 8.81 5.38
C ASP A 189 -7.05 7.79 5.01
N HIS A 190 -6.75 6.88 4.09
CA HIS A 190 -7.75 5.97 3.52
C HIS A 190 -8.35 5.03 4.56
N TRP A 191 -7.59 4.63 5.60
CA TRP A 191 -8.18 3.83 6.67
C TRP A 191 -9.15 4.64 7.52
N MET A 192 -8.87 5.90 7.79
CA MET A 192 -9.80 6.76 8.52
C MET A 192 -11.03 7.15 7.69
N MET A 193 -10.93 7.04 6.35
CA MET A 193 -12.05 7.30 5.43
C MET A 193 -12.88 6.06 5.11
N HIS A 194 -12.47 4.83 5.54
CA HIS A 194 -13.36 3.68 5.41
C HIS A 194 -14.55 3.81 6.36
N CYS A 195 -15.67 3.23 6.01
CA CYS A 195 -16.84 3.19 6.89
C CYS A 195 -17.70 1.96 6.64
N GLY A 196 -17.62 1.03 7.59
CA GLY A 196 -18.37 -0.22 7.58
C GLY A 196 -17.73 -1.29 6.69
N LEU A 197 -17.56 -2.46 7.27
CA LEU A 197 -16.99 -3.63 6.62
C LEU A 197 -18.01 -4.78 6.60
N GLU A 198 -17.98 -5.58 5.53
CA GLU A 198 -18.56 -6.91 5.49
C GLU A 198 -17.42 -7.92 5.39
N ILE A 199 -17.37 -8.87 6.31
CA ILE A 199 -16.18 -9.69 6.57
C ILE A 199 -16.58 -11.15 6.72
N ILE A 200 -15.82 -12.04 6.09
CA ILE A 200 -15.89 -13.48 6.35
C ILE A 200 -14.82 -13.84 7.38
N LEU A 201 -15.26 -14.37 8.51
CA LEU A 201 -14.39 -14.85 9.58
C LEU A 201 -13.72 -16.17 9.21
N PRO A 202 -12.64 -16.58 9.90
CA PRO A 202 -11.95 -17.84 9.62
C PRO A 202 -12.83 -19.10 9.73
N ASN A 203 -13.94 -19.05 10.47
CA ASN A 203 -14.94 -20.15 10.54
C ASN A 203 -15.96 -20.12 9.38
N GLY A 204 -15.87 -19.15 8.46
CA GLY A 204 -16.78 -18.99 7.32
C GLY A 204 -18.08 -18.23 7.64
N GLU A 205 -18.23 -17.65 8.84
CA GLU A 205 -19.36 -16.76 9.16
C GLU A 205 -19.16 -15.38 8.52
N LEU A 206 -20.29 -14.78 8.09
CA LEU A 206 -20.33 -13.42 7.56
C LEU A 206 -20.78 -12.47 8.64
N ILE A 207 -20.02 -11.40 8.87
CA ILE A 207 -20.37 -10.32 9.79
C ILE A 207 -20.35 -8.97 9.09
N ARG A 208 -21.05 -8.00 9.66
CA ARG A 208 -20.92 -6.57 9.33
C ARG A 208 -20.49 -5.81 10.59
N THR A 209 -19.61 -4.85 10.42
CA THR A 209 -19.09 -4.03 11.51
C THR A 209 -19.86 -2.71 11.65
N GLY A 210 -19.60 -2.02 12.75
CA GLY A 210 -20.19 -0.71 13.02
C GLY A 210 -21.71 -0.72 12.99
N MET A 211 -22.30 0.28 12.38
CA MET A 211 -23.76 0.37 12.17
C MET A 211 -24.30 -0.74 11.27
N GLY A 212 -23.45 -1.38 10.44
CA GLY A 212 -23.87 -2.48 9.57
C GLY A 212 -24.34 -3.73 10.32
N ALA A 213 -23.97 -3.89 11.58
CA ALA A 213 -24.47 -4.98 12.43
C ALA A 213 -25.95 -4.82 12.83
N LEU A 214 -26.51 -3.61 12.71
CA LEU A 214 -27.93 -3.37 12.90
C LEU A 214 -28.67 -3.75 11.61
N PRO A 215 -29.67 -4.66 11.65
CA PRO A 215 -30.41 -5.01 10.44
C PRO A 215 -31.23 -3.84 9.89
N GLU A 216 -31.39 -3.78 8.56
CA GLU A 216 -32.33 -2.82 7.94
C GLU A 216 -33.76 -3.16 8.36
N PRO A 217 -34.56 -2.18 8.84
CA PRO A 217 -35.97 -2.40 9.14
C PRO A 217 -36.74 -2.92 7.93
N GLY A 218 -37.43 -4.05 8.09
CA GLY A 218 -38.19 -4.67 7.00
C GLY A 218 -37.36 -5.45 5.98
N ALA A 219 -36.07 -5.67 6.23
CA ALA A 219 -35.25 -6.52 5.38
C ALA A 219 -35.85 -7.92 5.21
N ASP A 220 -35.81 -8.44 3.99
CA ASP A 220 -36.23 -9.81 3.70
C ASP A 220 -35.22 -10.80 4.29
N LYS A 221 -35.61 -11.45 5.37
CA LYS A 221 -34.78 -12.45 6.06
C LYS A 221 -34.66 -13.79 5.34
N SER A 222 -35.40 -13.97 4.23
CA SER A 222 -35.26 -15.16 3.38
C SER A 222 -34.05 -15.07 2.43
N LEU A 223 -33.55 -13.84 2.20
CA LEU A 223 -32.32 -13.61 1.43
C LEU A 223 -31.09 -14.04 2.23
N ARG A 224 -30.06 -14.47 1.51
CA ARG A 224 -28.75 -14.74 2.12
C ARG A 224 -28.22 -13.47 2.80
N PRO A 225 -27.43 -13.59 3.87
CA PRO A 225 -26.90 -12.43 4.60
C PRO A 225 -26.15 -11.42 3.70
N ASP A 226 -25.41 -11.90 2.69
CA ASP A 226 -24.65 -11.08 1.74
C ASP A 226 -25.54 -10.31 0.75
N GLU A 227 -26.78 -10.77 0.52
CA GLU A 227 -27.77 -10.13 -0.34
C GLU A 227 -28.68 -9.15 0.42
N GLN A 228 -28.69 -9.23 1.75
CA GLN A 228 -29.51 -8.33 2.56
C GLN A 228 -28.97 -6.90 2.48
N LYS A 229 -29.87 -5.97 2.20
CA LYS A 229 -29.51 -4.54 2.18
C LYS A 229 -28.99 -4.10 3.55
N GLY A 230 -27.95 -3.26 3.55
CA GLY A 230 -27.48 -2.59 4.76
C GLY A 230 -28.46 -1.51 5.23
N ASN A 231 -28.46 -1.20 6.52
CA ASN A 231 -29.25 -0.10 7.05
C ASN A 231 -28.69 1.27 6.61
N ARG A 232 -29.48 2.32 6.83
CA ARG A 232 -29.21 3.68 6.35
C ARG A 232 -27.93 4.30 6.90
N CYS A 233 -27.40 3.80 8.03
CA CYS A 233 -26.27 4.40 8.71
C CYS A 233 -24.97 3.62 8.50
N TRP A 234 -24.98 2.50 7.77
CA TRP A 234 -23.83 1.59 7.68
C TRP A 234 -22.56 2.30 7.16
N GLN A 235 -22.66 3.14 6.11
CA GLN A 235 -21.53 3.87 5.55
C GLN A 235 -21.41 5.32 6.05
N LEU A 236 -22.21 5.71 7.06
CA LEU A 236 -22.23 7.09 7.57
C LEU A 236 -21.52 7.26 8.91
N PHE A 237 -21.40 6.18 9.71
CA PHE A 237 -20.85 6.25 11.04
C PHE A 237 -20.03 5.00 11.34
N ASN A 238 -18.75 5.19 11.60
CA ASN A 238 -17.76 4.10 11.75
C ASN A 238 -17.96 3.21 12.97
N TYR A 239 -18.71 3.68 13.96
CA TYR A 239 -18.86 2.96 15.22
C TYR A 239 -20.22 2.30 15.30
N GLY A 240 -20.29 1.19 16.03
CA GLY A 240 -21.52 0.58 16.51
C GLY A 240 -21.65 0.76 18.01
N PHE A 241 -22.35 -0.16 18.64
CA PHE A 241 -22.37 -0.29 20.10
C PHE A 241 -21.33 -1.34 20.54
N GLY A 242 -20.50 -1.00 21.50
CA GLY A 242 -19.42 -1.87 22.01
C GLY A 242 -18.04 -1.53 21.39
N PRO A 243 -17.11 -2.50 21.39
CA PRO A 243 -15.76 -2.28 20.88
C PRO A 243 -15.72 -1.89 19.40
N TYR A 244 -14.75 -1.08 19.03
CA TYR A 244 -14.46 -0.76 17.63
C TYR A 244 -13.76 -1.94 16.94
N ASN A 245 -14.55 -2.80 16.30
CA ASN A 245 -14.05 -4.06 15.75
C ASN A 245 -13.30 -3.88 14.43
N ASP A 246 -13.58 -2.85 13.63
CA ASP A 246 -12.90 -2.62 12.35
C ASP A 246 -11.38 -2.59 12.52
N GLY A 247 -10.91 -2.02 13.64
CA GLY A 247 -9.49 -1.89 13.94
C GLY A 247 -8.70 -3.19 13.97
N ILE A 248 -9.34 -4.34 14.24
CA ILE A 248 -8.65 -5.64 14.25
C ILE A 248 -8.50 -6.26 12.86
N PHE A 249 -9.20 -5.73 11.84
CA PHE A 249 -9.18 -6.25 10.47
C PHE A 249 -8.22 -5.50 9.53
N THR A 250 -7.67 -4.37 9.98
CA THR A 250 -6.60 -3.69 9.24
C THR A 250 -5.25 -4.31 9.53
N GLN A 251 -4.41 -4.51 8.52
CA GLN A 251 -3.09 -5.15 8.62
C GLN A 251 -3.12 -6.43 9.46
N SER A 252 -4.07 -7.31 9.19
CA SER A 252 -4.26 -8.53 9.96
C SER A 252 -4.64 -9.73 9.10
N SER A 253 -4.71 -10.90 9.73
CA SER A 253 -5.19 -12.15 9.16
C SER A 253 -6.38 -12.70 9.94
N LEU A 254 -7.26 -11.83 10.43
CA LEU A 254 -8.38 -12.18 11.30
C LEU A 254 -9.72 -12.31 10.56
N GLY A 255 -9.77 -11.93 9.30
CA GLY A 255 -10.95 -12.04 8.44
C GLY A 255 -10.66 -11.66 7.00
N ILE A 256 -11.58 -11.98 6.10
CA ILE A 256 -11.54 -11.62 4.67
C ILE A 256 -12.60 -10.56 4.42
N ILE A 257 -12.19 -9.35 4.10
CA ILE A 257 -13.09 -8.24 3.80
C ILE A 257 -13.65 -8.44 2.37
N VAL A 258 -14.97 -8.49 2.25
CA VAL A 258 -15.68 -8.72 0.98
C VAL A 258 -16.50 -7.53 0.52
N LYS A 259 -16.78 -6.56 1.40
CA LYS A 259 -17.33 -5.24 1.04
C LYS A 259 -16.81 -4.19 2.01
N MET A 260 -16.63 -2.98 1.52
CA MET A 260 -16.22 -1.83 2.34
C MET A 260 -16.86 -0.55 1.82
N GLY A 261 -17.36 0.28 2.75
CA GLY A 261 -17.66 1.67 2.47
C GLY A 261 -16.40 2.53 2.49
N ILE A 262 -16.33 3.50 1.61
CA ILE A 262 -15.28 4.53 1.58
C ILE A 262 -15.91 5.91 1.43
N TRP A 263 -15.54 6.85 2.28
CA TRP A 263 -15.99 8.23 2.18
C TRP A 263 -15.30 8.94 1.02
N LEU A 264 -16.09 9.65 0.26
CA LEU A 264 -15.65 10.49 -0.84
C LEU A 264 -15.62 11.95 -0.39
N MET A 265 -14.72 12.74 -0.96
CA MET A 265 -14.68 14.16 -0.68
C MET A 265 -15.80 14.87 -1.45
N PRO A 266 -16.72 15.58 -0.79
CA PRO A 266 -17.65 16.48 -1.52
C PRO A 266 -16.84 17.45 -2.38
N ASN A 267 -17.33 17.74 -3.60
CA ASN A 267 -16.66 18.69 -4.49
C ASN A 267 -16.39 20.00 -3.77
N PRO A 268 -15.15 20.42 -3.64
CA PRO A 268 -14.78 21.58 -2.81
C PRO A 268 -15.19 22.95 -3.41
N GLY A 269 -15.74 22.98 -4.62
CA GLY A 269 -16.11 24.21 -5.32
C GLY A 269 -14.94 24.97 -5.92
N GLY A 270 -13.79 24.32 -6.03
CA GLY A 270 -12.60 24.84 -6.66
C GLY A 270 -11.30 24.23 -6.11
N TYR A 271 -10.24 24.31 -6.91
CA TYR A 271 -8.97 23.67 -6.64
C TYR A 271 -7.82 24.43 -7.33
N GLN A 272 -6.67 24.50 -6.69
CA GLN A 272 -5.44 25.03 -7.27
C GLN A 272 -4.23 24.27 -6.72
N ALA A 273 -3.55 23.52 -7.59
CA ALA A 273 -2.27 22.89 -7.26
C ALA A 273 -1.13 23.92 -7.34
N TYR A 274 -0.05 23.65 -6.61
CA TYR A 274 1.18 24.41 -6.67
C TYR A 274 2.39 23.54 -6.34
N MET A 275 3.56 24.04 -6.70
CA MET A 275 4.85 23.48 -6.31
C MET A 275 5.74 24.61 -5.77
N ILE A 276 6.55 24.30 -4.76
CA ILE A 276 7.62 25.20 -4.29
C ILE A 276 8.93 24.44 -4.35
N THR A 277 9.93 25.03 -5.01
CA THR A 277 11.27 24.44 -5.13
C THR A 277 12.25 25.14 -4.21
N PHE A 278 13.11 24.36 -3.54
CA PHE A 278 14.13 24.84 -2.61
C PHE A 278 15.51 24.37 -3.09
N PRO A 279 16.48 25.29 -3.25
CA PRO A 279 17.71 24.97 -3.98
C PRO A 279 18.74 24.17 -3.19
N ARG A 280 18.69 24.15 -1.85
CA ARG A 280 19.74 23.58 -1.04
C ARG A 280 19.30 22.30 -0.35
N ASP A 281 20.24 21.39 -0.15
CA ASP A 281 20.03 20.12 0.54
C ASP A 281 19.61 20.32 2.01
N ASP A 282 20.16 21.33 2.68
CA ASP A 282 19.89 21.68 4.07
C ASP A 282 18.61 22.52 4.29
N ASP A 283 17.88 22.88 3.24
CA ASP A 283 16.60 23.61 3.36
C ASP A 283 15.51 22.78 4.06
N LEU A 284 15.64 21.45 4.13
CA LEU A 284 14.65 20.54 4.72
C LEU A 284 14.22 20.97 6.13
N SER A 285 15.18 21.37 6.98
CA SER A 285 14.87 21.82 8.35
C SER A 285 14.01 23.10 8.36
N ALA A 286 14.32 24.05 7.49
CA ALA A 286 13.56 25.30 7.40
C ALA A 286 12.14 25.07 6.88
N ILE A 287 11.98 24.19 5.90
CA ILE A 287 10.67 23.77 5.36
C ILE A 287 9.81 23.15 6.46
N GLN A 288 10.36 22.20 7.21
CA GLN A 288 9.66 21.51 8.30
C GLN A 288 9.31 22.47 9.45
N MET A 289 10.14 23.47 9.71
CA MET A 289 9.85 24.51 10.71
C MET A 289 8.65 25.37 10.29
N VAL A 290 8.52 25.72 9.01
CA VAL A 290 7.33 26.42 8.49
C VAL A 290 6.09 25.56 8.69
N LEU A 291 6.14 24.27 8.35
CA LEU A 291 5.02 23.33 8.53
C LEU A 291 4.65 23.13 10.00
N GLN A 292 5.63 23.13 10.91
CA GLN A 292 5.41 23.02 12.34
C GLN A 292 4.71 24.27 12.91
N ASN A 293 5.15 25.44 12.48
CA ASN A 293 4.67 26.73 13.00
C ASN A 293 3.39 27.23 12.33
N VAL A 294 3.06 26.70 11.14
CA VAL A 294 1.83 27.02 10.40
C VAL A 294 1.03 25.73 10.15
N PRO A 295 0.33 25.19 11.17
CA PRO A 295 -0.33 23.89 11.09
C PRO A 295 -1.34 23.74 9.96
N THR A 296 -1.92 24.82 9.46
CA THR A 296 -2.85 24.82 8.32
C THR A 296 -2.19 24.45 6.99
N LEU A 297 -0.85 24.41 6.93
CA LEU A 297 -0.09 24.00 5.75
C LEU A 297 0.31 22.53 5.78
N ARG A 298 -0.12 21.76 6.77
CA ARG A 298 0.08 20.30 6.82
C ARG A 298 -0.83 19.63 5.81
N HIS A 299 -0.49 18.49 5.33
CA HIS A 299 -1.03 17.69 4.22
C HIS A 299 -0.30 17.92 2.88
N ILE A 300 1.01 17.77 2.87
CA ILE A 300 1.81 18.11 1.70
C ILE A 300 2.96 17.12 1.53
N LEU A 301 3.30 16.90 0.27
CA LEU A 301 4.34 16.00 -0.19
C LEU A 301 5.61 16.79 -0.46
N LEU A 302 6.74 16.35 0.10
CA LEU A 302 8.06 16.90 -0.17
C LEU A 302 8.97 15.80 -0.69
N ASP A 303 9.52 15.91 -1.88
CA ASP A 303 10.35 14.89 -2.48
C ASP A 303 11.64 15.42 -3.15
N ALA A 304 12.57 14.48 -3.36
CA ALA A 304 13.79 14.64 -4.11
C ALA A 304 13.58 14.15 -5.56
N ALA A 305 12.80 14.87 -6.35
CA ALA A 305 12.35 14.47 -7.68
C ALA A 305 13.47 14.20 -8.70
N VAL A 306 14.71 14.60 -8.42
CA VAL A 306 15.83 14.49 -9.39
C VAL A 306 16.22 13.05 -9.66
N ALA A 307 16.23 12.18 -8.64
CA ALA A 307 16.64 10.78 -8.82
C ALA A 307 15.69 10.01 -9.74
N GLY A 308 14.40 10.26 -9.66
CA GLY A 308 13.40 9.64 -10.53
C GLY A 308 13.50 9.99 -12.01
N ASN A 309 14.30 11.03 -12.37
CA ASN A 309 14.52 11.46 -13.74
C ASN A 309 15.95 11.14 -14.25
N LYS A 310 16.72 10.36 -13.51
CA LYS A 310 18.13 10.09 -13.77
C LYS A 310 18.46 9.66 -15.20
N ALA A 311 17.71 8.70 -15.74
CA ALA A 311 17.97 8.15 -17.08
C ALA A 311 17.84 9.19 -18.21
N SER A 312 17.07 10.25 -18.01
CA SER A 312 16.89 11.34 -18.99
C SER A 312 18.09 12.28 -19.05
N TYR A 313 19.03 12.19 -18.10
CA TYR A 313 20.05 13.21 -17.89
C TYR A 313 21.47 12.67 -17.70
N THR A 314 21.65 11.37 -17.50
CA THR A 314 22.95 10.74 -17.29
C THR A 314 22.95 9.25 -17.67
N ASP A 315 24.06 8.76 -18.24
CA ASP A 315 24.30 7.33 -18.52
C ASP A 315 24.95 6.61 -17.32
N LYS A 316 25.06 7.25 -16.17
CA LYS A 316 25.74 6.71 -15.00
C LYS A 316 24.97 5.55 -14.36
N ASN A 317 25.59 4.41 -14.23
CA ASN A 317 25.05 3.17 -13.64
C ASN A 317 25.22 3.07 -12.10
N GLY A 318 25.66 4.11 -11.42
CA GLY A 318 25.85 4.15 -9.96
C GLY A 318 25.09 5.33 -9.34
N PRO A 319 25.08 5.45 -8.01
CA PRO A 319 24.42 6.57 -7.34
C PRO A 319 24.96 7.92 -7.80
N LEU A 320 24.07 8.90 -7.88
CA LEU A 320 24.43 10.29 -8.16
C LEU A 320 25.08 10.91 -6.92
N ASN A 321 26.15 11.68 -7.12
CA ASN A 321 26.69 12.54 -6.06
C ASN A 321 25.97 13.91 -6.01
N ASP A 322 26.21 14.70 -4.97
CA ASP A 322 25.51 15.96 -4.78
C ASP A 322 25.73 16.97 -5.93
N GLN A 323 26.92 17.01 -6.52
CA GLN A 323 27.21 17.89 -7.66
C GLN A 323 26.41 17.49 -8.92
N GLU A 324 26.29 16.19 -9.17
CA GLU A 324 25.50 15.66 -10.28
C GLU A 324 24.01 15.97 -10.07
N ILE A 325 23.52 15.79 -8.84
CA ILE A 325 22.13 16.12 -8.47
C ILE A 325 21.87 17.62 -8.67
N ASP A 326 22.76 18.49 -8.19
CA ASP A 326 22.62 19.94 -8.34
C ASP A 326 22.62 20.38 -9.81
N ALA A 327 23.46 19.76 -10.64
CA ALA A 327 23.51 20.05 -12.07
C ALA A 327 22.21 19.65 -12.79
N ILE A 328 21.65 18.49 -12.44
CA ILE A 328 20.38 18.00 -13.00
C ILE A 328 19.22 18.88 -12.50
N ALA A 329 19.16 19.17 -11.21
CA ALA A 329 18.13 20.00 -10.62
C ALA A 329 18.08 21.40 -11.29
N LYS A 330 19.26 22.00 -11.49
CA LYS A 330 19.37 23.29 -12.19
C LYS A 330 18.90 23.20 -13.66
N LYS A 331 19.24 22.12 -14.37
CA LYS A 331 18.82 21.91 -15.77
C LYS A 331 17.31 21.78 -15.90
N LEU A 332 16.66 21.16 -14.90
CA LEU A 332 15.22 20.92 -14.86
C LEU A 332 14.42 22.06 -14.23
N ASP A 333 15.11 23.08 -13.71
CA ASP A 333 14.50 24.11 -12.87
C ASP A 333 13.69 23.51 -11.69
N LEU A 334 14.27 22.48 -11.06
CA LEU A 334 13.79 21.83 -9.83
C LEU A 334 14.66 22.26 -8.65
N GLY A 335 14.17 21.99 -7.44
CA GLY A 335 14.95 22.13 -6.21
C GLY A 335 15.61 20.83 -5.80
N ARG A 336 16.52 20.90 -4.84
CA ARG A 336 16.95 19.73 -4.06
C ARG A 336 15.76 19.15 -3.30
N TRP A 337 14.86 20.05 -2.86
CA TRP A 337 13.56 19.73 -2.30
C TRP A 337 12.46 20.39 -3.10
N ASN A 338 11.38 19.63 -3.35
CA ASN A 338 10.23 20.06 -4.12
C ASN A 338 8.97 19.75 -3.32
N PHE A 339 8.24 20.80 -3.00
CA PHE A 339 7.08 20.75 -2.14
C PHE A 339 5.83 20.89 -2.98
N TYR A 340 4.98 19.89 -2.95
CA TYR A 340 3.72 19.86 -3.70
C TYR A 340 2.55 20.04 -2.76
N GLY A 341 1.56 20.80 -3.19
CA GLY A 341 0.35 21.00 -2.44
C GLY A 341 -0.79 21.47 -3.30
N ALA A 342 -1.97 21.52 -2.70
CA ALA A 342 -3.15 22.11 -3.30
C ALA A 342 -3.96 22.88 -2.26
N VAL A 343 -4.71 23.86 -2.73
CA VAL A 343 -5.73 24.56 -1.96
C VAL A 343 -7.09 24.29 -2.56
N TYR A 344 -8.07 24.11 -1.70
CA TYR A 344 -9.43 23.68 -2.06
C TYR A 344 -10.44 24.74 -1.60
N GLY A 345 -11.57 24.82 -2.30
CA GLY A 345 -12.67 25.72 -1.98
C GLY A 345 -12.86 26.84 -2.98
N PRO A 346 -13.80 27.78 -2.72
CA PRO A 346 -14.07 28.93 -3.55
C PRO A 346 -12.84 29.82 -3.76
N GLU A 347 -12.74 30.48 -4.90
CA GLU A 347 -11.59 31.28 -5.30
C GLU A 347 -11.10 32.29 -4.22
N PRO A 348 -11.96 33.07 -3.55
CA PRO A 348 -11.49 34.00 -2.51
C PRO A 348 -10.77 33.29 -1.35
N VAL A 349 -11.22 32.09 -0.94
CA VAL A 349 -10.58 31.30 0.11
C VAL A 349 -9.23 30.78 -0.37
N ARG A 350 -9.17 30.23 -1.58
CA ARG A 350 -7.91 29.74 -2.17
C ARG A 350 -6.86 30.86 -2.26
N ASN A 351 -7.25 32.08 -2.70
CA ASN A 351 -6.33 33.21 -2.82
C ASN A 351 -5.70 33.58 -1.48
N VAL A 352 -6.49 33.64 -0.41
CA VAL A 352 -5.98 33.90 0.94
C VAL A 352 -5.00 32.83 1.39
N LEU A 353 -5.33 31.55 1.17
CA LEU A 353 -4.45 30.43 1.53
C LEU A 353 -3.14 30.45 0.73
N LEU A 354 -3.19 30.72 -0.58
CA LEU A 354 -2.00 30.83 -1.42
C LEU A 354 -1.09 31.99 -0.97
N ASP A 355 -1.65 33.12 -0.57
CA ASP A 355 -0.88 34.23 -0.03
C ASP A 355 -0.16 33.85 1.26
N VAL A 356 -0.82 33.15 2.18
CA VAL A 356 -0.21 32.61 3.42
C VAL A 356 0.93 31.67 3.08
N ILE A 357 0.71 30.72 2.16
CA ILE A 357 1.70 29.74 1.71
C ILE A 357 2.92 30.45 1.12
N LYS A 358 2.71 31.32 0.14
CA LYS A 358 3.78 32.09 -0.51
C LYS A 358 4.58 32.89 0.51
N LYS A 359 3.92 33.63 1.37
CA LYS A 359 4.58 34.45 2.40
C LYS A 359 5.43 33.60 3.35
N SER A 360 4.94 32.44 3.73
CA SER A 360 5.63 31.56 4.69
C SER A 360 6.85 30.86 4.09
N PHE A 361 6.74 30.31 2.90
CA PHE A 361 7.80 29.52 2.29
C PHE A 361 8.81 30.34 1.50
N LEU A 362 8.41 31.44 0.84
CA LEU A 362 9.33 32.28 0.08
C LEU A 362 10.24 33.13 1.00
N ALA A 363 10.05 33.09 2.30
CA ALA A 363 11.02 33.59 3.27
C ALA A 363 12.30 32.71 3.32
N ILE A 364 12.26 31.46 2.83
CA ILE A 364 13.44 30.59 2.70
C ILE A 364 14.25 31.08 1.49
N PRO A 365 15.56 31.40 1.65
CA PRO A 365 16.35 31.96 0.55
C PRO A 365 16.44 31.07 -0.69
N GLY A 366 16.06 31.62 -1.84
CA GLY A 366 16.11 30.92 -3.12
C GLY A 366 14.89 30.04 -3.43
N ALA A 367 13.90 29.97 -2.53
CA ALA A 367 12.65 29.28 -2.81
C ALA A 367 11.90 29.94 -3.98
N LYS A 368 11.31 29.12 -4.86
CA LYS A 368 10.49 29.58 -5.99
C LYS A 368 9.12 28.91 -5.93
N PHE A 369 8.08 29.64 -6.27
CA PHE A 369 6.70 29.16 -6.31
C PHE A 369 6.26 28.98 -7.77
N TRP A 370 5.58 27.87 -8.05
CA TRP A 370 5.13 27.47 -9.38
C TRP A 370 3.66 27.07 -9.35
N LEU A 371 2.92 27.51 -10.35
CA LEU A 371 1.61 26.95 -10.71
C LEU A 371 1.77 25.99 -11.90
N PRO A 372 0.81 25.08 -12.16
CA PRO A 372 0.88 24.19 -13.32
C PRO A 372 1.07 24.92 -14.66
N GLU A 373 0.45 26.06 -14.82
CA GLU A 373 0.58 26.92 -16.01
C GLU A 373 1.97 27.56 -16.21
N ASP A 374 2.79 27.63 -15.15
CA ASP A 374 4.18 28.12 -15.21
C ASP A 374 5.15 27.07 -15.78
N ARG A 375 4.69 25.82 -15.93
CA ARG A 375 5.50 24.69 -16.37
C ARG A 375 4.96 24.13 -17.68
N SER A 376 5.78 24.17 -18.73
CA SER A 376 5.38 23.75 -20.07
C SER A 376 5.65 22.29 -20.41
N GLU A 377 6.44 21.58 -19.58
CA GLU A 377 6.81 20.19 -19.83
C GLU A 377 5.62 19.26 -19.56
N PRO A 378 5.18 18.48 -20.57
CA PRO A 378 3.99 17.62 -20.45
C PRO A 378 4.14 16.51 -19.39
N TYR A 379 5.37 16.21 -18.97
CA TYR A 379 5.72 15.22 -17.94
C TYR A 379 6.33 15.86 -16.70
N SER A 380 6.08 17.14 -16.46
CA SER A 380 6.48 17.81 -15.23
C SER A 380 5.91 17.06 -14.02
N VAL A 381 6.74 16.87 -13.00
CA VAL A 381 6.31 16.25 -11.73
C VAL A 381 5.11 16.99 -11.14
N LEU A 382 5.06 18.32 -11.29
CA LEU A 382 3.93 19.14 -10.86
C LEU A 382 2.61 18.72 -11.52
N HIS A 383 2.61 18.40 -12.83
CA HIS A 383 1.40 17.98 -13.53
C HIS A 383 0.88 16.63 -13.03
N THR A 384 1.78 15.67 -12.78
CA THR A 384 1.40 14.38 -12.18
C THR A 384 0.82 14.58 -10.78
N ARG A 385 1.50 15.36 -9.94
CA ARG A 385 1.02 15.67 -8.58
C ARG A 385 -0.29 16.46 -8.58
N ALA A 386 -0.46 17.39 -9.52
CA ALA A 386 -1.70 18.14 -9.66
C ALA A 386 -2.90 17.21 -9.91
N LYS A 387 -2.75 16.19 -10.77
CA LYS A 387 -3.81 15.17 -10.97
C LYS A 387 -4.13 14.41 -9.68
N THR A 388 -3.11 13.88 -9.00
CA THR A 388 -3.28 13.15 -7.73
C THR A 388 -3.97 14.01 -6.67
N LEU A 389 -3.55 15.27 -6.51
CA LEU A 389 -4.16 16.23 -5.59
C LEU A 389 -5.59 16.64 -5.97
N GLN A 390 -6.03 16.37 -7.20
CA GLN A 390 -7.40 16.54 -7.68
C GLN A 390 -8.22 15.24 -7.62
N GLY A 391 -7.65 14.15 -7.11
CA GLY A 391 -8.31 12.86 -7.05
C GLY A 391 -8.42 12.17 -8.41
N ILE A 392 -7.49 12.42 -9.32
CA ILE A 392 -7.39 11.76 -10.63
C ILE A 392 -6.30 10.70 -10.54
N PRO A 393 -6.64 9.41 -10.59
CA PRO A 393 -5.66 8.33 -10.46
C PRO A 393 -4.78 8.22 -11.72
N SER A 394 -3.53 7.83 -11.52
CA SER A 394 -2.60 7.56 -12.63
C SER A 394 -1.61 6.46 -12.26
N LEU A 395 -0.77 6.05 -13.22
CA LEU A 395 0.38 5.17 -13.03
C LEU A 395 1.69 5.90 -13.37
N ASP A 396 1.64 7.22 -13.48
CA ASP A 396 2.79 8.01 -13.95
C ASP A 396 4.02 7.85 -13.04
N GLU A 397 3.82 7.58 -11.76
CA GLU A 397 4.92 7.39 -10.81
C GLU A 397 5.71 6.10 -11.00
N LEU A 398 5.18 5.09 -11.68
CA LEU A 398 5.95 3.90 -12.05
C LEU A 398 7.16 4.23 -12.94
N ARG A 399 7.21 5.43 -13.51
CA ARG A 399 8.40 5.91 -14.24
C ARG A 399 9.63 6.03 -13.35
N TRP A 400 9.48 6.17 -12.05
CA TRP A 400 10.61 6.17 -11.10
C TRP A 400 11.42 4.88 -11.15
N VAL A 401 10.79 3.78 -11.49
CA VAL A 401 11.44 2.46 -11.60
C VAL A 401 11.95 2.21 -13.02
N SER A 402 11.32 2.82 -14.03
CA SER A 402 11.56 2.52 -15.45
C SER A 402 12.93 2.98 -15.98
N TRP A 403 13.61 3.88 -15.28
CA TRP A 403 14.98 4.30 -15.65
C TRP A 403 16.03 3.22 -15.34
N MET A 404 15.75 2.30 -14.43
CA MET A 404 16.64 1.19 -14.10
C MET A 404 16.31 -0.01 -15.00
N PRO A 405 17.27 -0.58 -15.75
CA PRO A 405 17.05 -1.83 -16.47
C PRO A 405 16.58 -2.92 -15.49
N ASN A 406 15.50 -3.63 -15.81
CA ASN A 406 14.87 -4.61 -14.93
C ASN A 406 14.60 -4.03 -13.51
N GLY A 407 14.16 -2.77 -13.47
CA GLY A 407 13.97 -2.05 -12.23
C GLY A 407 12.90 -2.68 -11.34
N ALA A 408 13.22 -2.74 -10.06
CA ALA A 408 12.31 -3.10 -8.99
C ALA A 408 12.48 -2.10 -7.85
N HIS A 409 11.51 -2.05 -6.94
CA HIS A 409 11.61 -1.18 -5.78
C HIS A 409 11.04 -1.80 -4.52
N LEU A 410 11.48 -1.27 -3.40
CA LEU A 410 10.95 -1.49 -2.05
C LEU A 410 10.66 -0.14 -1.43
N PHE A 411 9.70 -0.09 -0.55
CA PHE A 411 9.44 1.09 0.27
C PHE A 411 9.82 0.84 1.72
N PHE A 412 10.44 1.85 2.33
CA PHE A 412 10.69 1.95 3.76
C PHE A 412 10.08 3.26 4.26
N SER A 413 9.23 3.21 5.29
CA SER A 413 8.38 4.34 5.65
C SER A 413 8.30 4.54 7.17
N PRO A 414 9.38 5.00 7.83
CA PRO A 414 9.35 5.29 9.26
C PRO A 414 8.50 6.53 9.56
N ILE A 415 7.81 6.47 10.70
CA ILE A 415 6.94 7.54 11.18
C ILE A 415 7.66 8.37 12.24
N THR A 416 7.55 9.69 12.13
CA THR A 416 7.98 10.62 13.18
C THR A 416 7.06 11.85 13.26
N LYS A 417 7.32 12.72 14.21
CA LYS A 417 6.64 14.02 14.32
C LYS A 417 7.14 15.00 13.25
N ILE A 418 6.34 15.99 12.90
CA ILE A 418 6.75 17.10 12.03
C ILE A 418 7.78 17.95 12.79
N SER A 419 9.06 17.77 12.47
CA SER A 419 10.18 18.44 13.14
C SER A 419 11.37 18.49 12.20
N GLY A 420 11.96 19.67 12.02
CA GLY A 420 13.17 19.85 11.20
C GLY A 420 14.34 19.02 11.69
N LYS A 421 14.49 18.86 13.00
CA LYS A 421 15.56 18.04 13.60
C LYS A 421 15.39 16.56 13.24
N ASP A 422 14.17 16.01 13.42
CA ASP A 422 13.91 14.59 13.16
C ASP A 422 13.95 14.32 11.64
N ALA A 423 13.42 15.22 10.81
CA ALA A 423 13.46 15.09 9.36
C ALA A 423 14.91 15.03 8.84
N ASN A 424 15.76 15.96 9.28
CA ASN A 424 17.17 15.96 8.89
C ASN A 424 17.90 14.70 9.33
N LEU A 425 17.68 14.26 10.57
CA LEU A 425 18.35 13.05 11.07
C LEU A 425 17.90 11.80 10.30
N GLN A 426 16.61 11.64 10.02
CA GLN A 426 16.12 10.56 9.16
C GLN A 426 16.73 10.65 7.75
N TYR A 427 16.78 11.83 7.16
CA TYR A 427 17.36 12.05 5.85
C TYR A 427 18.85 11.69 5.82
N GLU A 428 19.64 12.16 6.77
CA GLU A 428 21.07 11.85 6.87
C GLU A 428 21.33 10.35 7.01
N ILE A 429 20.58 9.67 7.88
CA ILE A 429 20.71 8.22 8.07
C ILE A 429 20.38 7.48 6.77
N THR A 430 19.23 7.76 6.18
CA THR A 430 18.75 7.03 5.00
C THR A 430 19.63 7.30 3.76
N LYS A 431 20.00 8.56 3.51
CA LYS A 431 20.91 8.93 2.41
C LYS A 431 22.26 8.25 2.55
N ARG A 432 22.85 8.25 3.74
CA ARG A 432 24.13 7.57 4.01
C ARG A 432 24.02 6.07 3.77
N ARG A 433 22.98 5.40 4.25
CA ARG A 433 22.81 3.95 4.08
C ARG A 433 22.55 3.57 2.62
N CYS A 434 21.82 4.39 1.86
CA CYS A 434 21.69 4.20 0.41
C CYS A 434 23.06 4.28 -0.29
N ALA A 435 23.88 5.27 0.05
CA ALA A 435 25.23 5.41 -0.51
C ALA A 435 26.13 4.20 -0.15
N GLU A 436 26.08 3.72 1.09
CA GLU A 436 26.80 2.51 1.53
C GLU A 436 26.38 1.28 0.72
N ALA A 437 25.08 1.13 0.42
CA ALA A 437 24.53 0.06 -0.38
C ALA A 437 24.87 0.18 -1.89
N GLY A 438 25.38 1.34 -2.33
CA GLY A 438 25.63 1.63 -3.74
C GLY A 438 24.34 1.86 -4.54
N LEU A 439 23.28 2.33 -3.89
CA LEU A 439 21.97 2.63 -4.47
C LEU A 439 21.66 4.13 -4.36
N ASP A 440 20.86 4.66 -5.29
CA ASP A 440 20.42 6.05 -5.23
C ASP A 440 19.47 6.27 -4.04
N PHE A 441 19.55 7.44 -3.42
CA PHE A 441 18.55 7.89 -2.46
C PHE A 441 17.38 8.52 -3.21
N ILE A 442 16.18 8.00 -2.97
CA ILE A 442 14.91 8.56 -3.43
C ILE A 442 14.00 8.64 -2.21
N GLY A 443 13.67 9.84 -1.77
CA GLY A 443 12.89 10.02 -0.55
C GLY A 443 11.82 11.08 -0.67
N THR A 444 10.70 10.82 0.00
CA THR A 444 9.54 11.69 0.08
C THR A 444 9.12 11.84 1.54
N PHE A 445 8.78 13.05 1.96
CA PHE A 445 8.14 13.29 3.25
C PHE A 445 6.67 13.64 3.00
N THR A 446 5.77 12.73 3.39
CA THR A 446 4.34 13.01 3.41
C THR A 446 3.97 13.56 4.77
N ILE A 447 3.42 14.76 4.79
CA ILE A 447 3.15 15.51 6.02
C ILE A 447 1.68 15.38 6.37
N GLY A 448 1.37 14.68 7.44
CA GLY A 448 0.04 14.55 8.00
C GLY A 448 -0.30 15.70 8.98
N MET A 449 -1.36 15.52 9.75
CA MET A 449 -1.78 16.53 10.75
C MET A 449 -0.79 16.67 11.91
N ARG A 450 -0.11 15.59 12.31
CA ARG A 450 0.80 15.54 13.47
C ARG A 450 2.07 14.76 13.20
N ASP A 451 2.04 13.90 12.23
CA ASP A 451 3.07 12.94 11.87
C ASP A 451 3.65 13.25 10.51
N MET A 452 4.78 12.68 10.27
CA MET A 452 5.51 12.74 9.02
C MET A 452 5.91 11.33 8.64
N HIS A 453 5.56 10.92 7.42
CA HIS A 453 5.98 9.66 6.81
C HIS A 453 7.18 9.95 5.91
N HIS A 454 8.34 9.41 6.25
CA HIS A 454 9.51 9.48 5.39
C HIS A 454 9.56 8.25 4.48
N ILE A 455 9.04 8.36 3.28
CA ILE A 455 8.97 7.26 2.33
C ILE A 455 10.28 7.22 1.53
N VAL A 456 11.11 6.22 1.78
CA VAL A 456 12.33 5.94 1.02
C VAL A 456 12.03 4.85 -0.01
N CYS A 457 12.15 5.19 -1.30
CA CYS A 457 11.99 4.25 -2.40
C CYS A 457 13.37 3.67 -2.77
N ILE A 458 13.58 2.40 -2.43
CA ILE A 458 14.82 1.67 -2.73
C ILE A 458 14.67 1.03 -4.10
N VAL A 459 15.32 1.61 -5.13
CA VAL A 459 15.27 1.14 -6.52
C VAL A 459 16.53 0.33 -6.83
N PHE A 460 16.36 -0.86 -7.42
CA PHE A 460 17.44 -1.77 -7.75
C PHE A 460 17.14 -2.59 -9.01
N ASN A 461 18.18 -3.10 -9.66
CA ASN A 461 18.03 -4.06 -10.77
C ASN A 461 17.76 -5.46 -10.19
N ARG A 462 16.57 -6.04 -10.47
CA ARG A 462 16.14 -7.34 -9.97
C ARG A 462 16.94 -8.54 -10.51
N GLU A 463 17.61 -8.39 -11.64
CA GLU A 463 18.46 -9.42 -12.22
C GLU A 463 19.93 -9.32 -11.75
N ASP A 464 20.31 -8.25 -11.06
CA ASP A 464 21.65 -8.12 -10.44
C ASP A 464 21.64 -8.68 -9.00
N PRO A 465 22.29 -9.83 -8.74
CA PRO A 465 22.26 -10.45 -7.44
C PRO A 465 22.93 -9.57 -6.36
N VAL A 466 23.91 -8.74 -6.74
CA VAL A 466 24.58 -7.81 -5.82
C VAL A 466 23.61 -6.70 -5.40
N GLN A 467 22.90 -6.10 -6.35
CA GLN A 467 21.93 -5.07 -6.02
C GLN A 467 20.75 -5.62 -5.21
N ARG A 468 20.26 -6.83 -5.52
CA ARG A 468 19.23 -7.50 -4.70
C ARG A 468 19.70 -7.70 -3.26
N GLN A 469 20.89 -8.22 -3.07
CA GLN A 469 21.45 -8.44 -1.73
C GLN A 469 21.66 -7.12 -0.98
N ASN A 470 22.19 -6.09 -1.66
CA ASN A 470 22.39 -4.79 -1.06
C ASN A 470 21.06 -4.09 -0.74
N ALA A 471 20.02 -4.27 -1.53
CA ALA A 471 18.68 -3.77 -1.22
C ALA A 471 18.09 -4.44 0.04
N ARG A 472 18.27 -5.77 0.21
CA ARG A 472 17.87 -6.47 1.45
C ARG A 472 18.66 -5.96 2.65
N TRP A 473 19.98 -5.85 2.52
CA TRP A 473 20.84 -5.29 3.58
C TRP A 473 20.39 -3.87 3.95
N LEU A 474 20.12 -3.03 2.97
CA LEU A 474 19.73 -1.64 3.17
C LEU A 474 18.44 -1.53 3.98
N ILE A 475 17.36 -2.17 3.52
CA ILE A 475 16.07 -2.05 4.20
C ILE A 475 16.11 -2.64 5.62
N ARG A 476 16.79 -3.76 5.82
CA ARG A 476 16.96 -4.37 7.16
C ARG A 476 17.77 -3.48 8.10
N THR A 477 18.79 -2.81 7.58
CA THR A 477 19.61 -1.85 8.34
C THR A 477 18.81 -0.60 8.70
N LEU A 478 18.03 -0.06 7.75
CA LEU A 478 17.18 1.09 8.00
C LEU A 478 16.11 0.81 9.07
N ILE A 479 15.52 -0.39 9.07
CA ILE A 479 14.58 -0.82 10.12
C ILE A 479 15.23 -0.74 11.50
N ARG A 480 16.46 -1.27 11.66
CA ARG A 480 17.18 -1.22 12.94
C ARG A 480 17.56 0.21 13.34
N ASP A 481 18.21 0.94 12.42
CA ASP A 481 18.66 2.30 12.69
C ASP A 481 17.50 3.22 13.11
N CYS A 482 16.36 3.12 12.44
CA CYS A 482 15.18 3.93 12.77
C CYS A 482 14.52 3.49 14.09
N ALA A 483 14.43 2.19 14.35
CA ALA A 483 13.88 1.67 15.61
C ALA A 483 14.69 2.13 16.83
N GLU A 484 16.03 2.20 16.73
CA GLU A 484 16.91 2.75 17.78
C GLU A 484 16.61 4.21 18.12
N HIS A 485 16.04 4.96 17.17
CA HIS A 485 15.59 6.35 17.38
C HIS A 485 14.13 6.46 17.79
N GLY A 486 13.41 5.33 17.97
CA GLY A 486 11.99 5.29 18.29
C GLY A 486 11.08 5.58 17.10
N TRP A 487 11.57 5.47 15.88
CA TRP A 487 10.80 5.64 14.66
C TRP A 487 10.40 4.28 14.10
N GLY A 488 9.12 3.94 14.26
CA GLY A 488 8.55 2.67 13.77
C GLY A 488 8.14 2.77 12.30
N GLU A 489 8.31 1.68 11.57
CA GLU A 489 7.72 1.52 10.25
C GLU A 489 6.27 1.03 10.40
N TYR A 490 5.35 1.59 9.60
CA TYR A 490 3.93 1.27 9.72
C TYR A 490 3.43 0.27 8.67
N ARG A 491 4.19 0.04 7.59
CA ARG A 491 3.86 -0.87 6.50
C ARG A 491 5.14 -1.37 5.83
N THR A 492 5.23 -2.67 5.53
CA THR A 492 6.46 -3.25 4.98
C THR A 492 6.21 -4.39 3.98
N HIS A 493 7.27 -4.79 3.29
CA HIS A 493 7.28 -5.97 2.41
C HIS A 493 7.07 -7.25 3.22
N ILE A 494 6.40 -8.26 2.62
CA ILE A 494 6.06 -9.53 3.30
C ILE A 494 7.26 -10.24 3.92
N ALA A 495 8.46 -10.12 3.33
CA ALA A 495 9.68 -10.71 3.82
C ALA A 495 10.23 -10.07 5.11
N LEU A 496 9.74 -8.88 5.47
CA LEU A 496 10.26 -8.08 6.58
C LEU A 496 9.26 -7.95 7.74
N MET A 497 8.09 -8.55 7.60
CA MET A 497 7.01 -8.43 8.58
C MET A 497 7.41 -8.89 9.98
N ASP A 498 8.19 -9.98 10.09
CA ASP A 498 8.68 -10.47 11.38
C ASP A 498 9.68 -9.50 12.02
N GLN A 499 10.60 -8.94 11.23
CA GLN A 499 11.59 -7.98 11.71
C GLN A 499 10.92 -6.68 12.20
N ILE A 500 9.95 -6.16 11.44
CA ILE A 500 9.19 -4.97 11.85
C ILE A 500 8.39 -5.28 13.13
N ALA A 501 7.66 -6.39 13.16
CA ALA A 501 6.89 -6.78 14.33
C ALA A 501 7.73 -6.88 15.61
N ALA A 502 8.98 -7.37 15.48
CA ALA A 502 9.92 -7.47 16.60
C ALA A 502 10.37 -6.11 17.15
N THR A 503 10.27 -5.01 16.37
CA THR A 503 10.58 -3.66 16.87
C THR A 503 9.54 -3.11 17.84
N TYR A 504 8.30 -3.63 17.80
CA TYR A 504 7.19 -3.23 18.69
C TYR A 504 7.20 -4.04 20.00
N SER A 505 8.34 -4.05 20.67
CA SER A 505 8.67 -4.99 21.78
C SER A 505 8.29 -4.49 23.17
N PHE A 506 7.56 -3.39 23.32
CA PHE A 506 7.17 -2.84 24.62
C PHE A 506 6.56 -3.91 25.54
N ASN A 507 6.99 -3.93 26.80
CA ASN A 507 6.52 -4.84 27.84
C ASN A 507 6.57 -6.31 27.39
N ASP A 508 7.75 -6.76 26.96
CA ASP A 508 8.01 -8.14 26.55
C ASP A 508 7.03 -8.62 25.44
N ASN A 509 6.90 -7.82 24.39
CA ASN A 509 6.05 -8.10 23.23
C ASN A 509 4.54 -8.27 23.58
N ALA A 510 4.04 -7.56 24.59
CA ALA A 510 2.66 -7.71 25.07
C ALA A 510 1.61 -7.50 23.96
N GLN A 511 1.85 -6.57 23.03
CA GLN A 511 0.96 -6.35 21.89
C GLN A 511 0.93 -7.56 20.92
N MET A 512 2.07 -8.15 20.64
CA MET A 512 2.13 -9.35 19.79
C MET A 512 1.42 -10.52 20.46
N LYS A 513 1.63 -10.75 21.77
CA LYS A 513 0.92 -11.79 22.55
C LYS A 513 -0.59 -11.62 22.50
N LEU A 514 -1.09 -10.37 22.55
CA LEU A 514 -2.52 -10.09 22.36
C LEU A 514 -2.99 -10.46 20.94
N ASN A 515 -2.24 -10.06 19.91
CA ASN A 515 -2.58 -10.36 18.51
C ASN A 515 -2.63 -11.87 18.25
N GLU A 516 -1.65 -12.61 18.74
CA GLU A 516 -1.58 -14.08 18.64
C GLU A 516 -2.73 -14.75 19.43
N THR A 517 -3.11 -14.21 20.58
CA THR A 517 -4.26 -14.70 21.35
C THR A 517 -5.56 -14.56 20.54
N ILE A 518 -5.79 -13.39 19.95
CA ILE A 518 -6.97 -13.15 19.11
C ILE A 518 -6.92 -14.05 17.87
N LYS A 519 -5.75 -14.17 17.22
CA LYS A 519 -5.55 -15.04 16.06
C LYS A 519 -5.93 -16.49 16.38
N ASN A 520 -5.40 -17.06 17.44
CA ASN A 520 -5.66 -18.44 17.83
C ASN A 520 -7.11 -18.68 18.27
N ALA A 521 -7.77 -17.66 18.83
CA ALA A 521 -9.19 -17.75 19.19
C ALA A 521 -10.11 -17.77 17.95
N LEU A 522 -9.82 -16.94 16.94
CA LEU A 522 -10.65 -16.82 15.73
C LEU A 522 -10.29 -17.85 14.66
N ASP A 523 -9.00 -18.21 14.55
CA ASP A 523 -8.46 -19.10 13.52
C ASP A 523 -7.62 -20.23 14.16
N PRO A 524 -8.26 -21.15 14.89
CA PRO A 524 -7.55 -22.21 15.61
C PRO A 524 -6.78 -23.17 14.70
N ASN A 525 -7.18 -23.31 13.44
CA ASN A 525 -6.50 -24.13 12.44
C ASN A 525 -5.36 -23.39 11.71
N GLY A 526 -5.24 -22.05 11.93
CA GLY A 526 -4.19 -21.25 11.33
C GLY A 526 -4.26 -21.14 9.81
N ILE A 527 -5.46 -21.20 9.23
CA ILE A 527 -5.62 -21.24 7.77
C ILE A 527 -5.44 -19.87 7.09
N LEU A 528 -5.78 -18.77 7.77
CA LEU A 528 -5.86 -17.47 7.12
C LEU A 528 -4.54 -16.70 7.23
N ALA A 529 -3.86 -16.54 6.11
CA ALA A 529 -2.63 -15.77 5.92
C ALA A 529 -1.63 -15.88 7.10
N PRO A 530 -1.13 -17.10 7.40
CA PRO A 530 -0.19 -17.30 8.51
C PRO A 530 1.08 -16.47 8.30
N GLY A 531 1.57 -15.83 9.37
CA GLY A 531 2.75 -14.98 9.36
C GLY A 531 2.53 -13.56 8.83
N LYS A 532 1.31 -13.20 8.40
CA LYS A 532 1.00 -11.82 8.01
C LYS A 532 1.21 -10.89 9.20
N ASN A 533 1.97 -9.79 8.98
CA ASN A 533 2.36 -8.80 9.99
C ASN A 533 3.08 -9.42 11.21
N GLY A 534 3.80 -10.55 11.01
CA GLY A 534 4.51 -11.26 12.06
C GLY A 534 3.61 -12.01 13.03
N ILE A 535 2.30 -12.11 12.77
CA ILE A 535 1.34 -12.82 13.61
C ILE A 535 1.27 -14.29 13.16
N TRP A 536 1.78 -15.18 13.98
CA TRP A 536 1.84 -16.61 13.70
C TRP A 536 0.79 -17.38 14.50
N PRO A 537 -0.03 -18.23 13.83
CA PRO A 537 -0.90 -19.16 14.54
C PRO A 537 -0.08 -20.20 15.30
N GLN A 538 -0.60 -20.70 16.42
CA GLN A 538 0.08 -21.72 17.22
C GLN A 538 0.36 -23.04 16.46
N SER A 539 -0.32 -23.28 15.33
CA SER A 539 -0.08 -24.43 14.45
C SER A 539 1.21 -24.32 13.60
N TYR A 540 1.87 -23.16 13.63
CA TYR A 540 3.13 -22.90 12.92
C TYR A 540 4.26 -22.65 13.91
N SER A 541 5.41 -23.32 13.68
CA SER A 541 6.66 -22.99 14.38
C SER A 541 7.26 -21.74 13.74
N LYS A 542 7.16 -20.59 14.39
CA LYS A 542 7.66 -19.31 13.87
C LYS A 542 9.11 -19.42 13.39
N SER A 543 9.98 -20.10 14.13
CA SER A 543 11.39 -20.28 13.80
C SER A 543 11.67 -21.02 12.49
N GLU A 544 10.71 -21.79 11.97
CA GLU A 544 10.84 -22.48 10.67
C GLU A 544 10.55 -21.53 9.49
N TRP A 545 9.85 -20.43 9.75
CA TRP A 545 9.37 -19.50 8.73
C TRP A 545 10.01 -18.11 8.82
N GLU A 546 10.62 -17.79 9.94
CA GLU A 546 11.35 -16.53 10.12
C GLU A 546 12.54 -16.47 9.15
N LEU A 547 12.64 -15.35 8.45
CA LEU A 547 13.81 -15.06 7.63
C LEU A 547 14.88 -14.42 8.49
N GLY A 548 16.10 -14.92 8.43
CA GLY A 548 17.24 -14.35 9.16
C GLY A 548 17.39 -12.86 8.88
N GLU A 549 17.75 -12.10 9.91
CA GLU A 549 17.94 -10.63 9.79
C GLU A 549 19.31 -10.24 9.25
N GLU A 550 20.27 -11.14 9.28
CA GLU A 550 21.65 -10.86 8.85
C GLU A 550 21.77 -10.94 7.34
N GLU A 551 22.09 -9.80 6.75
CA GLU A 551 22.48 -9.69 5.34
C GLU A 551 23.87 -9.05 5.27
N THR A 552 24.72 -9.58 4.40
CA THR A 552 26.07 -9.04 4.19
C THR A 552 26.05 -8.02 3.06
N LEU A 553 26.56 -6.82 3.35
CA LEU A 553 26.77 -5.81 2.33
C LEU A 553 27.91 -6.23 1.38
N ILE A 554 27.58 -6.32 0.09
CA ILE A 554 28.60 -6.54 -0.95
C ILE A 554 29.15 -5.20 -1.41
N LYS A 555 30.38 -4.89 -1.00
CA LYS A 555 31.09 -3.69 -1.49
C LYS A 555 31.60 -3.96 -2.90
N LYS A 556 31.21 -3.12 -3.86
CA LYS A 556 31.90 -3.11 -5.16
C LYS A 556 33.37 -2.73 -4.93
N PRO A 557 34.35 -3.40 -5.58
CA PRO A 557 35.71 -2.94 -5.55
C PRO A 557 35.75 -1.48 -5.99
N SER A 558 36.46 -0.63 -5.22
CA SER A 558 36.75 0.74 -5.67
C SER A 558 37.51 0.66 -6.99
N LEU A 559 36.88 1.08 -8.08
CA LEU A 559 37.56 1.29 -9.35
C LEU A 559 38.57 2.43 -9.25
#